data_be0f7680e14cc3719a8750942dc0a565
#
_entry.id   be0f7680e14cc3719a8750942dc0a565
#
_cell.length_a   1.000
_cell.length_b   1.000
_cell.length_c   1.000
_cell.angle_alpha   90.00
_cell.angle_beta   90.00
_cell.angle_gamma   90.00
#
_symmetry.space_group_name_H-M   'P 1'
#
loop_
_entity.id
_entity.type
_entity.pdbx_description
1 polymer ?
#
loop_
_entity_poly.entity_id
_entity_poly.type
_entity_poly.pdbx_seq_one_letter_code
_entity_poly.pdbx_strand_id
1 'polypeptide(L)'
;TAKDDDVIGRCCDYHLYHRDYSVAVAAFGNNKTRLFWTQKLLEEEYEVPAIVHPSAIVSPSVRLEPGCFIMQRAVVNMNTTIKMAALINSGAVVDHDSIVEEGAHVGLGSVVKAHCVIEPGRKVEAGEVIFSTRRTIEGADSRSLEDAIYAFGFGDCCSYVKPFGEGHINETYAVYLPDENGNDVPLFVLQRININVFKNPDQVMENIFGVTEYLRNIIR
;
A
#
# COMPACT_ATOMS: atom_id res chain seq x y z
N THR A 1 -32.65 -5.08 -2.43
CA THR A 1 -33.56 -4.26 -3.25
C THR A 1 -34.38 -3.42 -2.28
N ALA A 2 -34.23 -2.08 -2.32
CA ALA A 2 -35.13 -1.16 -1.62
C ALA A 2 -36.55 -1.47 -2.09
N LYS A 3 -37.52 -1.44 -1.18
CA LYS A 3 -38.94 -1.50 -1.57
C LYS A 3 -39.29 -0.16 -2.22
N ASP A 4 -40.18 -0.18 -3.20
CA ASP A 4 -40.60 1.05 -3.90
C ASP A 4 -41.07 2.16 -2.95
N ASP A 5 -41.58 1.79 -1.80
CA ASP A 5 -42.01 2.71 -0.73
C ASP A 5 -40.86 3.49 -0.05
N ASP A 6 -39.59 3.06 -0.23
CA ASP A 6 -38.41 3.70 0.33
C ASP A 6 -37.79 4.72 -0.65
N VAL A 7 -38.27 4.82 -1.90
CA VAL A 7 -37.75 5.75 -2.90
C VAL A 7 -38.47 7.09 -2.78
N ILE A 8 -37.73 8.11 -2.33
CA ILE A 8 -38.28 9.47 -2.09
C ILE A 8 -38.10 10.40 -3.30
N GLY A 9 -37.29 10.05 -4.31
CA GLY A 9 -37.10 10.86 -5.49
C GLY A 9 -35.94 10.41 -6.38
N ARG A 10 -35.53 11.29 -7.29
CA ARG A 10 -34.43 11.05 -8.22
C ARG A 10 -33.12 11.56 -7.63
N CYS A 11 -31.98 10.96 -8.03
CA CYS A 11 -30.66 11.46 -7.62
C CYS A 11 -30.44 12.94 -7.99
N CYS A 12 -30.99 13.42 -9.11
CA CYS A 12 -30.85 14.82 -9.51
C CYS A 12 -31.58 15.80 -8.58
N ASP A 13 -32.55 15.33 -7.79
CA ASP A 13 -33.36 16.15 -6.90
C ASP A 13 -32.78 16.20 -5.47
N TYR A 14 -31.56 15.65 -5.27
CA TYR A 14 -30.92 15.51 -3.94
C TYR A 14 -30.85 16.81 -3.14
N HIS A 15 -30.62 17.95 -3.81
CA HIS A 15 -30.59 19.28 -3.19
C HIS A 15 -31.92 19.70 -2.55
N LEU A 16 -33.04 19.09 -2.94
CA LEU A 16 -34.36 19.37 -2.36
C LEU A 16 -34.54 18.69 -1.01
N TYR A 17 -33.81 17.64 -0.73
CA TYR A 17 -34.00 16.79 0.46
C TYR A 17 -33.11 17.18 1.64
N HIS A 18 -32.19 18.13 1.47
CA HIS A 18 -31.28 18.55 2.55
C HIS A 18 -32.02 19.08 3.80
N ARG A 19 -33.21 19.65 3.64
CA ARG A 19 -34.02 20.14 4.77
C ARG A 19 -34.56 19.02 5.65
N ASP A 20 -34.84 17.87 5.05
CA ASP A 20 -35.46 16.74 5.72
C ASP A 20 -34.42 15.67 6.13
N TYR A 21 -33.30 15.64 5.44
CA TYR A 21 -32.22 14.69 5.65
C TYR A 21 -30.87 15.42 5.70
N SER A 22 -30.22 15.41 6.86
CA SER A 22 -28.89 16.05 7.03
C SER A 22 -27.73 15.13 6.64
N VAL A 23 -27.97 13.82 6.56
CA VAL A 23 -26.94 12.80 6.28
C VAL A 23 -27.26 12.09 4.98
N ALA A 24 -26.28 11.94 4.11
CA ALA A 24 -26.41 11.21 2.85
C ALA A 24 -25.14 10.44 2.48
N VAL A 25 -25.27 9.39 1.70
CA VAL A 25 -24.14 8.59 1.20
C VAL A 25 -24.33 8.19 -0.26
N ALA A 26 -23.27 8.13 -1.00
CA ALA A 26 -23.23 7.77 -2.42
C ALA A 26 -22.94 6.27 -2.61
N ALA A 27 -23.95 5.41 -2.52
CA ALA A 27 -23.82 3.96 -2.58
C ALA A 27 -23.72 3.39 -4.02
N PHE A 28 -22.78 3.90 -4.84
CA PHE A 28 -22.58 3.47 -6.22
C PHE A 28 -21.40 2.48 -6.34
N GLY A 29 -21.58 1.40 -7.10
CA GLY A 29 -20.50 0.44 -7.40
C GLY A 29 -19.44 1.01 -8.34
N ASN A 30 -19.81 1.93 -9.24
CA ASN A 30 -18.87 2.58 -10.15
C ASN A 30 -18.05 3.64 -9.40
N ASN A 31 -16.73 3.57 -9.48
CA ASN A 31 -15.80 4.43 -8.75
C ASN A 31 -15.98 5.92 -9.05
N LYS A 32 -16.06 6.26 -10.35
CA LYS A 32 -16.23 7.67 -10.79
C LYS A 32 -17.56 8.24 -10.35
N THR A 33 -18.64 7.44 -10.49
CA THR A 33 -19.99 7.86 -10.09
C THR A 33 -20.07 8.04 -8.58
N ARG A 34 -19.49 7.12 -7.81
CA ARG A 34 -19.45 7.20 -6.34
C ARG A 34 -18.71 8.45 -5.87
N LEU A 35 -17.52 8.70 -6.42
CA LEU A 35 -16.74 9.90 -6.08
C LEU A 35 -17.48 11.19 -6.46
N PHE A 36 -18.00 11.26 -7.68
CA PHE A 36 -18.77 12.43 -8.15
C PHE A 36 -19.94 12.76 -7.22
N TRP A 37 -20.75 11.77 -6.88
CA TRP A 37 -21.90 12.01 -6.00
C TRP A 37 -21.51 12.31 -4.56
N THR A 38 -20.43 11.72 -4.04
CA THR A 38 -19.89 12.08 -2.72
C THR A 38 -19.51 13.57 -2.69
N GLN A 39 -18.82 14.06 -3.72
CA GLN A 39 -18.45 15.47 -3.82
C GLN A 39 -19.69 16.37 -3.91
N LYS A 40 -20.69 15.99 -4.72
CA LYS A 40 -21.96 16.75 -4.83
C LYS A 40 -22.72 16.85 -3.51
N LEU A 41 -22.75 15.78 -2.73
CA LEU A 41 -23.38 15.80 -1.42
C LEU A 41 -22.66 16.76 -0.46
N LEU A 42 -21.31 16.75 -0.48
CA LEU A 42 -20.51 17.66 0.33
C LEU A 42 -20.67 19.14 -0.09
N GLU A 43 -20.78 19.41 -1.42
CA GLU A 43 -21.04 20.75 -1.94
C GLU A 43 -22.40 21.33 -1.44
N GLU A 44 -23.39 20.47 -1.24
CA GLU A 44 -24.71 20.83 -0.68
C GLU A 44 -24.77 20.71 0.87
N GLU A 45 -23.59 20.67 1.50
CA GLU A 45 -23.45 20.65 2.97
C GLU A 45 -24.07 19.44 3.68
N TYR A 46 -24.32 18.32 2.98
CA TYR A 46 -24.67 17.07 3.65
C TYR A 46 -23.53 16.56 4.50
N GLU A 47 -23.84 16.00 5.65
CA GLU A 47 -22.92 15.13 6.37
C GLU A 47 -22.78 13.81 5.59
N VAL A 48 -21.56 13.48 5.17
CA VAL A 48 -21.25 12.28 4.39
C VAL A 48 -20.31 11.38 5.20
N PRO A 49 -20.84 10.54 6.11
CA PRO A 49 -20.00 9.74 6.98
C PRO A 49 -19.25 8.63 6.24
N ALA A 50 -18.16 8.17 6.83
CA ALA A 50 -17.56 6.90 6.49
C ALA A 50 -18.47 5.76 6.96
N ILE A 51 -18.72 4.79 6.10
CA ILE A 51 -19.57 3.63 6.41
C ILE A 51 -18.68 2.43 6.73
N VAL A 52 -18.68 2.00 7.98
CA VAL A 52 -17.89 0.86 8.44
C VAL A 52 -18.85 -0.26 8.88
N HIS A 53 -18.74 -1.43 8.21
CA HIS A 53 -19.55 -2.58 8.61
C HIS A 53 -19.12 -3.10 10.00
N PRO A 54 -20.04 -3.47 10.89
CA PRO A 54 -19.72 -3.91 12.26
C PRO A 54 -18.75 -5.09 12.37
N SER A 55 -18.65 -5.92 11.33
CA SER A 55 -17.70 -7.05 11.29
C SER A 55 -16.34 -6.70 10.65
N ALA A 56 -16.12 -5.45 10.24
CA ALA A 56 -14.82 -4.98 9.79
C ALA A 56 -13.89 -4.75 10.99
N ILE A 57 -12.61 -4.97 10.78
CA ILE A 57 -11.56 -4.69 11.77
C ILE A 57 -10.77 -3.49 11.28
N VAL A 58 -10.90 -2.36 11.97
CA VAL A 58 -10.22 -1.10 11.61
C VAL A 58 -9.38 -0.65 12.79
N SER A 59 -8.08 -0.48 12.57
CA SER A 59 -7.18 0.01 13.62
C SER A 59 -7.55 1.45 14.05
N PRO A 60 -7.43 1.80 15.34
CA PRO A 60 -7.77 3.13 15.83
C PRO A 60 -6.99 4.30 15.21
N SER A 61 -5.82 4.03 14.63
CA SER A 61 -4.98 5.04 13.96
C SER A 61 -5.32 5.24 12.47
N VAL A 62 -6.30 4.51 11.94
CA VAL A 62 -6.76 4.66 10.55
C VAL A 62 -7.49 5.98 10.38
N ARG A 63 -7.20 6.69 9.29
CA ARG A 63 -7.94 7.87 8.87
C ARG A 63 -8.98 7.49 7.83
N LEU A 64 -10.23 7.78 8.11
CA LEU A 64 -11.35 7.56 7.19
C LEU A 64 -11.89 8.90 6.72
N GLU A 65 -11.86 9.14 5.41
CA GLU A 65 -12.42 10.35 4.81
C GLU A 65 -13.90 10.16 4.41
N PRO A 66 -14.63 11.26 4.14
CA PRO A 66 -16.07 11.22 3.87
C PRO A 66 -16.45 10.24 2.76
N GLY A 67 -17.56 9.54 2.96
CA GLY A 67 -18.17 8.66 1.97
C GLY A 67 -17.36 7.42 1.59
N CYS A 68 -16.30 7.09 2.33
CA CYS A 68 -15.62 5.81 2.15
C CYS A 68 -16.42 4.66 2.77
N PHE A 69 -16.23 3.45 2.24
CA PHE A 69 -16.93 2.24 2.68
C PHE A 69 -15.94 1.16 3.08
N ILE A 70 -16.11 0.61 4.27
CA ILE A 70 -15.37 -0.57 4.76
C ILE A 70 -16.38 -1.70 4.94
N MET A 71 -16.32 -2.68 4.05
CA MET A 71 -17.33 -3.75 3.97
C MET A 71 -17.06 -4.89 4.97
N GLN A 72 -17.92 -5.91 4.91
CA GLN A 72 -17.90 -7.05 5.85
C GLN A 72 -16.55 -7.74 5.88
N ARG A 73 -16.04 -8.00 7.09
CA ARG A 73 -14.77 -8.73 7.34
C ARG A 73 -13.55 -8.10 6.66
N ALA A 74 -13.62 -6.87 6.20
CA ALA A 74 -12.45 -6.15 5.75
C ALA A 74 -11.55 -5.83 6.95
N VAL A 75 -10.24 -5.83 6.72
CA VAL A 75 -9.23 -5.48 7.74
C VAL A 75 -8.44 -4.28 7.23
N VAL A 76 -8.36 -3.23 8.05
CA VAL A 76 -7.55 -2.03 7.74
C VAL A 76 -6.61 -1.80 8.92
N ASN A 77 -5.31 -1.98 8.67
CA ASN A 77 -4.27 -1.89 9.67
C ASN A 77 -3.82 -0.44 9.96
N MET A 78 -2.95 -0.29 10.96
CA MET A 78 -2.54 1.00 11.53
C MET A 78 -1.98 1.98 10.50
N ASN A 79 -2.13 3.28 10.80
CA ASN A 79 -1.60 4.41 10.03
C ASN A 79 -2.06 4.47 8.56
N THR A 80 -3.04 3.65 8.18
CA THR A 80 -3.61 3.64 6.83
C THR A 80 -4.56 4.82 6.66
N THR A 81 -4.56 5.41 5.48
CA THR A 81 -5.53 6.45 5.10
C THR A 81 -6.45 5.93 4.00
N ILE A 82 -7.74 5.94 4.26
CA ILE A 82 -8.79 5.62 3.28
C ILE A 82 -9.45 6.91 2.86
N LYS A 83 -9.17 7.36 1.65
CA LYS A 83 -9.63 8.65 1.16
C LYS A 83 -11.07 8.65 0.68
N MET A 84 -11.56 9.86 0.34
CA MET A 84 -12.94 10.14 -0.04
C MET A 84 -13.50 9.14 -1.02
N ALA A 85 -14.69 8.62 -0.72
CA ALA A 85 -15.43 7.69 -1.57
C ALA A 85 -14.65 6.40 -1.95
N ALA A 86 -13.57 6.06 -1.27
CA ALA A 86 -12.89 4.79 -1.48
C ALA A 86 -13.73 3.63 -0.94
N LEU A 87 -13.59 2.45 -1.52
CA LEU A 87 -14.31 1.24 -1.15
C LEU A 87 -13.33 0.11 -0.83
N ILE A 88 -13.32 -0.34 0.42
CA ILE A 88 -12.64 -1.56 0.85
C ILE A 88 -13.68 -2.66 0.91
N ASN A 89 -13.65 -3.56 -0.07
CA ASN A 89 -14.72 -4.55 -0.25
C ASN A 89 -14.58 -5.72 0.74
N SER A 90 -15.59 -6.59 0.76
CA SER A 90 -15.69 -7.66 1.76
C SER A 90 -14.48 -8.59 1.76
N GLY A 91 -13.94 -8.83 2.97
CA GLY A 91 -12.78 -9.68 3.18
C GLY A 91 -11.45 -9.15 2.66
N ALA A 92 -11.40 -7.93 2.13
CA ALA A 92 -10.15 -7.32 1.70
C ALA A 92 -9.29 -6.92 2.91
N VAL A 93 -7.97 -6.98 2.73
CA VAL A 93 -6.99 -6.60 3.74
C VAL A 93 -6.15 -5.44 3.21
N VAL A 94 -6.10 -4.34 3.93
CA VAL A 94 -5.20 -3.21 3.67
C VAL A 94 -4.23 -3.13 4.83
N ASP A 95 -2.96 -3.40 4.55
CA ASP A 95 -1.93 -3.44 5.55
C ASP A 95 -1.42 -2.02 5.90
N HIS A 96 -0.64 -1.93 6.98
CA HIS A 96 -0.24 -0.69 7.63
C HIS A 96 0.48 0.32 6.71
N ASP A 97 0.43 1.60 7.09
CA ASP A 97 1.12 2.71 6.42
C ASP A 97 0.78 2.83 4.91
N SER A 98 -0.41 2.38 4.52
CA SER A 98 -0.88 2.40 3.13
C SER A 98 -1.88 3.53 2.90
N ILE A 99 -2.03 3.94 1.65
CA ILE A 99 -3.00 4.95 1.23
C ILE A 99 -3.89 4.37 0.14
N VAL A 100 -5.20 4.43 0.37
CA VAL A 100 -6.19 4.14 -0.68
C VAL A 100 -6.79 5.47 -1.11
N GLU A 101 -6.43 5.90 -2.31
CA GLU A 101 -6.77 7.22 -2.86
C GLU A 101 -8.26 7.35 -3.21
N GLU A 102 -8.67 8.58 -3.54
CA GLU A 102 -10.07 8.95 -3.76
C GLU A 102 -10.77 8.07 -4.80
N GLY A 103 -11.95 7.61 -4.44
CA GLY A 103 -12.77 6.78 -5.32
C GLY A 103 -12.19 5.42 -5.68
N ALA A 104 -11.02 5.04 -5.16
CA ALA A 104 -10.44 3.73 -5.42
C ALA A 104 -11.30 2.59 -4.85
N HIS A 105 -11.14 1.38 -5.38
CA HIS A 105 -11.88 0.21 -4.97
C HIS A 105 -10.93 -0.97 -4.76
N VAL A 106 -10.74 -1.36 -3.52
CA VAL A 106 -10.01 -2.58 -3.15
C VAL A 106 -10.99 -3.75 -3.20
N GLY A 107 -10.80 -4.65 -4.15
CA GLY A 107 -11.76 -5.72 -4.51
C GLY A 107 -11.97 -6.77 -3.43
N LEU A 108 -12.93 -7.67 -3.66
CA LEU A 108 -13.27 -8.76 -2.74
C LEU A 108 -12.06 -9.64 -2.40
N GLY A 109 -11.74 -9.81 -1.12
CA GLY A 109 -10.68 -10.70 -0.66
C GLY A 109 -9.27 -10.35 -1.17
N SER A 110 -9.07 -9.16 -1.73
CA SER A 110 -7.75 -8.70 -2.17
C SER A 110 -6.87 -8.28 -0.99
N VAL A 111 -5.57 -8.26 -1.19
CA VAL A 111 -4.58 -7.90 -0.18
C VAL A 111 -3.72 -6.75 -0.69
N VAL A 112 -3.76 -5.63 0.01
CA VAL A 112 -2.85 -4.50 -0.19
C VAL A 112 -1.77 -4.60 0.88
N LYS A 113 -0.54 -4.86 0.48
CA LYS A 113 0.62 -4.97 1.38
C LYS A 113 0.97 -3.60 1.98
N ALA A 114 1.77 -3.60 3.04
CA ALA A 114 2.23 -2.39 3.71
C ALA A 114 2.91 -1.39 2.75
N HIS A 115 2.81 -0.10 3.09
CA HIS A 115 3.41 1.01 2.34
C HIS A 115 2.97 1.11 0.87
N CYS A 116 1.78 0.62 0.53
CA CYS A 116 1.22 0.73 -0.81
C CYS A 116 0.38 1.99 -0.97
N VAL A 117 0.39 2.53 -2.19
CA VAL A 117 -0.54 3.57 -2.62
C VAL A 117 -1.42 2.99 -3.72
N ILE A 118 -2.73 2.97 -3.50
CA ILE A 118 -3.72 2.64 -4.53
C ILE A 118 -4.18 3.94 -5.16
N GLU A 119 -3.86 4.13 -6.44
CA GLU A 119 -4.06 5.38 -7.15
C GLU A 119 -5.56 5.78 -7.22
N PRO A 120 -5.86 7.09 -7.42
CA PRO A 120 -7.23 7.58 -7.49
C PRO A 120 -8.07 6.83 -8.53
N GLY A 121 -9.24 6.38 -8.12
CA GLY A 121 -10.19 5.68 -8.97
C GLY A 121 -9.77 4.29 -9.46
N ARG A 122 -8.59 3.79 -9.07
CA ARG A 122 -8.13 2.43 -9.41
C ARG A 122 -9.08 1.40 -8.83
N LYS A 123 -9.32 0.34 -9.60
CA LYS A 123 -9.98 -0.88 -9.14
C LYS A 123 -8.93 -1.98 -9.01
N VAL A 124 -8.74 -2.47 -7.80
CA VAL A 124 -8.01 -3.70 -7.50
C VAL A 124 -8.99 -4.85 -7.70
N GLU A 125 -8.61 -5.85 -8.48
CA GLU A 125 -9.51 -6.98 -8.77
C GLU A 125 -9.66 -7.91 -7.56
N ALA A 126 -10.71 -8.73 -7.57
CA ALA A 126 -10.97 -9.67 -6.48
C ALA A 126 -9.82 -10.67 -6.32
N GLY A 127 -9.34 -10.86 -5.09
CA GLY A 127 -8.23 -11.75 -4.76
C GLY A 127 -6.86 -11.27 -5.23
N GLU A 128 -6.76 -10.10 -5.85
CA GLU A 128 -5.47 -9.52 -6.27
C GLU A 128 -4.61 -9.16 -5.05
N VAL A 129 -3.31 -9.39 -5.16
CA VAL A 129 -2.32 -8.98 -4.15
C VAL A 129 -1.51 -7.81 -4.70
N ILE A 130 -1.60 -6.66 -4.05
CA ILE A 130 -0.84 -5.46 -4.38
C ILE A 130 0.39 -5.40 -3.49
N PHE A 131 1.53 -5.33 -4.13
CA PHE A 131 2.81 -5.09 -3.48
C PHE A 131 3.15 -3.60 -3.56
N SER A 132 3.98 -3.11 -2.64
CA SER A 132 4.43 -1.73 -2.67
C SER A 132 5.06 -1.39 -4.03
N THR A 133 4.52 -0.38 -4.71
CA THR A 133 5.06 0.12 -5.99
C THR A 133 6.38 0.87 -5.79
N ARG A 134 6.78 1.13 -4.54
CA ARG A 134 8.07 1.74 -4.22
C ARG A 134 9.25 0.78 -4.39
N ARG A 135 8.99 -0.52 -4.66
CA ARG A 135 10.04 -1.52 -4.85
C ARG A 135 9.96 -2.14 -6.23
N THR A 136 10.82 -1.71 -7.12
CA THR A 136 11.15 -2.48 -8.31
C THR A 136 12.35 -3.35 -7.95
N ILE A 137 12.12 -4.65 -7.74
CA ILE A 137 13.19 -5.63 -7.55
C ILE A 137 13.43 -6.28 -8.90
N GLU A 138 14.53 -5.89 -9.54
CA GLU A 138 14.97 -6.47 -10.81
C GLU A 138 15.93 -7.64 -10.52
N GLY A 139 15.58 -8.85 -10.94
CA GLY A 139 16.44 -10.03 -10.78
C GLY A 139 15.67 -11.35 -10.90
N ALA A 140 16.40 -12.44 -11.11
CA ALA A 140 15.81 -13.76 -11.36
C ALA A 140 15.14 -14.41 -10.15
N ASP A 141 15.38 -13.93 -8.93
CA ASP A 141 14.86 -14.47 -7.68
C ASP A 141 14.37 -13.33 -6.74
N SER A 142 13.31 -12.65 -7.18
CA SER A 142 12.77 -11.48 -6.48
C SER A 142 12.33 -11.78 -5.03
N ARG A 143 11.78 -12.97 -4.77
CA ARG A 143 11.28 -13.34 -3.42
C ARG A 143 12.43 -13.48 -2.41
N SER A 144 13.50 -14.18 -2.77
CA SER A 144 14.68 -14.36 -1.92
C SER A 144 15.39 -13.02 -1.65
N LEU A 145 15.35 -12.11 -2.61
CA LEU A 145 15.93 -10.78 -2.50
C LEU A 145 15.07 -9.87 -1.59
N GLU A 146 13.76 -9.97 -1.68
CA GLU A 146 12.84 -9.31 -0.73
C GLU A 146 13.08 -9.75 0.71
N ASP A 147 13.16 -11.06 0.94
CA ASP A 147 13.42 -11.62 2.28
C ASP A 147 14.76 -11.10 2.84
N ALA A 148 15.80 -11.00 1.99
CA ALA A 148 17.07 -10.42 2.39
C ALA A 148 16.97 -8.94 2.75
N ILE A 149 16.25 -8.14 1.97
CA ILE A 149 16.03 -6.71 2.23
C ILE A 149 15.36 -6.51 3.60
N TYR A 150 14.35 -7.32 3.91
CA TYR A 150 13.71 -7.29 5.23
C TYR A 150 14.64 -7.75 6.35
N ALA A 151 15.38 -8.83 6.16
CA ALA A 151 16.33 -9.35 7.15
C ALA A 151 17.43 -8.36 7.53
N PHE A 152 17.87 -7.53 6.56
CA PHE A 152 18.83 -6.45 6.80
C PHE A 152 18.20 -5.14 7.31
N GLY A 153 16.91 -5.12 7.58
CA GLY A 153 16.21 -3.96 8.15
C GLY A 153 15.90 -2.84 7.14
N PHE A 154 16.05 -3.08 5.84
CA PHE A 154 15.74 -2.11 4.78
C PHE A 154 14.29 -2.22 4.30
N GLY A 155 13.55 -3.17 4.84
CA GLY A 155 12.20 -3.51 4.41
C GLY A 155 11.27 -2.33 4.23
N ASP A 156 11.30 -1.38 5.13
CA ASP A 156 10.36 -0.27 5.16
C ASP A 156 10.85 1.00 4.46
N CYS A 157 12.15 1.11 4.19
CA CYS A 157 12.78 2.30 3.61
C CYS A 157 13.35 2.09 2.21
N CYS A 158 13.42 0.86 1.71
CA CYS A 158 13.96 0.57 0.39
C CYS A 158 13.01 1.03 -0.72
N SER A 159 13.47 1.94 -1.59
CA SER A 159 12.71 2.40 -2.75
C SER A 159 12.69 1.35 -3.87
N TYR A 160 13.86 0.86 -4.23
CA TYR A 160 14.03 -0.21 -5.21
C TYR A 160 15.42 -0.85 -5.14
N VAL A 161 15.60 -1.98 -5.83
CA VAL A 161 16.85 -2.71 -5.93
C VAL A 161 17.14 -3.02 -7.39
N LYS A 162 18.39 -2.81 -7.82
CA LYS A 162 18.84 -3.10 -9.18
C LYS A 162 20.07 -3.99 -9.16
N PRO A 163 20.23 -4.89 -10.17
CA PRO A 163 21.51 -5.56 -10.40
C PRO A 163 22.64 -4.53 -10.52
N PHE A 164 23.77 -4.83 -9.91
CA PHE A 164 24.93 -3.93 -9.88
C PHE A 164 26.22 -4.67 -10.24
N GLY A 165 26.89 -4.20 -11.30
CA GLY A 165 28.13 -4.78 -11.78
C GLY A 165 27.93 -5.99 -12.71
N GLU A 166 29.03 -6.43 -13.32
CA GLU A 166 29.07 -7.56 -14.27
C GLU A 166 29.77 -8.80 -13.65
N GLY A 167 29.57 -8.99 -12.33
CA GLY A 167 30.20 -10.10 -11.60
C GLY A 167 29.64 -11.46 -12.06
N HIS A 168 30.54 -12.35 -12.51
CA HIS A 168 30.15 -13.69 -13.00
C HIS A 168 30.04 -14.75 -11.90
N ILE A 169 30.48 -14.45 -10.68
CA ILE A 169 30.52 -15.44 -9.58
C ILE A 169 29.41 -15.19 -8.56
N ASN A 170 29.24 -13.95 -8.13
CA ASN A 170 28.23 -13.55 -7.16
C ASN A 170 27.23 -12.60 -7.81
N GLU A 171 25.96 -12.74 -7.41
CA GLU A 171 24.94 -11.76 -7.78
C GLU A 171 25.02 -10.55 -6.84
N THR A 172 25.18 -9.38 -7.43
CA THR A 172 25.33 -8.13 -6.67
C THR A 172 24.20 -7.17 -7.02
N TYR A 173 23.66 -6.51 -6.02
CA TYR A 173 22.53 -5.60 -6.15
C TYR A 173 22.80 -4.29 -5.41
N ALA A 174 22.48 -3.17 -6.02
CA ALA A 174 22.45 -1.87 -5.36
C ALA A 174 21.05 -1.64 -4.75
N VAL A 175 21.02 -1.28 -3.48
CA VAL A 175 19.81 -0.94 -2.73
C VAL A 175 19.67 0.57 -2.67
N TYR A 176 18.57 1.09 -3.19
CA TYR A 176 18.26 2.50 -3.25
C TYR A 176 17.29 2.89 -2.14
N LEU A 177 17.65 3.93 -1.40
CA LEU A 177 16.81 4.52 -0.35
C LEU A 177 16.60 6.00 -0.63
N PRO A 178 15.50 6.61 -0.15
CA PRO A 178 15.30 8.04 -0.26
C PRO A 178 16.32 8.81 0.61
N ASP A 179 16.93 9.84 0.05
CA ASP A 179 17.73 10.81 0.78
C ASP A 179 16.85 11.82 1.54
N GLU A 180 17.46 12.77 2.23
CA GLU A 180 16.76 13.83 2.98
C GLU A 180 15.89 14.72 2.08
N ASN A 181 16.11 14.74 0.78
CA ASN A 181 15.35 15.49 -0.22
C ASN A 181 14.28 14.63 -0.93
N GLY A 182 14.19 13.34 -0.58
CA GLY A 182 13.27 12.39 -1.20
C GLY A 182 13.75 11.81 -2.54
N ASN A 183 15.04 12.00 -2.91
CA ASN A 183 15.59 11.37 -4.09
C ASN A 183 16.12 9.97 -3.76
N ASP A 184 15.92 9.02 -4.65
CA ASP A 184 16.43 7.66 -4.49
C ASP A 184 17.92 7.59 -4.81
N VAL A 185 18.72 7.26 -3.80
CA VAL A 185 20.18 7.15 -3.91
C VAL A 185 20.65 5.74 -3.54
N PRO A 186 21.66 5.19 -4.23
CA PRO A 186 22.24 3.90 -3.87
C PRO A 186 23.06 4.02 -2.59
N LEU A 187 22.57 3.46 -1.50
CA LEU A 187 23.23 3.55 -0.18
C LEU A 187 23.90 2.23 0.24
N PHE A 188 23.40 1.10 -0.23
CA PHE A 188 23.90 -0.20 0.15
C PHE A 188 24.06 -1.11 -1.06
N VAL A 189 24.93 -2.11 -0.89
CA VAL A 189 25.12 -3.18 -1.86
C VAL A 189 24.82 -4.50 -1.15
N LEU A 190 23.87 -5.26 -1.70
CA LEU A 190 23.62 -6.64 -1.31
C LEU A 190 24.35 -7.57 -2.27
N GLN A 191 25.00 -8.59 -1.72
CA GLN A 191 25.68 -9.59 -2.53
C GLN A 191 25.23 -10.99 -2.12
N ARG A 192 24.72 -11.75 -3.09
CA ARG A 192 24.40 -13.15 -2.91
C ARG A 192 25.64 -13.99 -3.20
N ILE A 193 26.16 -14.65 -2.19
CA ILE A 193 27.35 -15.49 -2.32
C ILE A 193 26.98 -16.79 -3.02
N ASN A 194 27.69 -17.12 -4.08
CA ASN A 194 27.50 -18.37 -4.81
C ASN A 194 28.10 -19.54 -4.03
N ILE A 195 27.27 -20.32 -3.36
CA ILE A 195 27.65 -21.49 -2.54
C ILE A 195 28.24 -22.66 -3.35
N ASN A 196 28.06 -22.66 -4.68
CA ASN A 196 28.69 -23.65 -5.54
C ASN A 196 30.17 -23.37 -5.72
N VAL A 197 30.56 -22.10 -5.66
CA VAL A 197 31.96 -21.64 -5.74
C VAL A 197 32.57 -21.54 -4.35
N PHE A 198 31.88 -20.91 -3.41
CA PHE A 198 32.30 -20.73 -2.03
C PHE A 198 31.65 -21.76 -1.14
N LYS A 199 32.33 -22.86 -0.88
CA LYS A 199 31.82 -24.02 -0.11
C LYS A 199 31.55 -23.70 1.37
N ASN A 200 32.20 -22.68 1.92
CA ASN A 200 32.01 -22.21 3.28
C ASN A 200 31.77 -20.70 3.28
N PRO A 201 30.50 -20.25 3.11
CA PRO A 201 30.18 -18.82 3.06
C PRO A 201 30.47 -18.09 4.37
N ASP A 202 30.38 -18.75 5.51
CA ASP A 202 30.66 -18.15 6.83
C ASP A 202 32.14 -17.74 6.93
N GLN A 203 33.04 -18.60 6.48
CA GLN A 203 34.48 -18.29 6.46
C GLN A 203 34.80 -17.12 5.49
N VAL A 204 34.07 -17.00 4.37
CA VAL A 204 34.21 -15.86 3.47
C VAL A 204 33.77 -14.57 4.17
N MET A 205 32.66 -14.60 4.91
CA MET A 205 32.17 -13.45 5.65
C MET A 205 33.12 -13.06 6.80
N GLU A 206 33.66 -14.03 7.54
CA GLU A 206 34.67 -13.77 8.58
C GLU A 206 35.89 -13.07 8.01
N ASN A 207 36.39 -13.52 6.84
CA ASN A 207 37.52 -12.89 6.18
C ASN A 207 37.20 -11.45 5.72
N ILE A 208 36.03 -11.23 5.11
CA ILE A 208 35.59 -9.89 4.70
C ILE A 208 35.48 -8.96 5.92
N PHE A 209 34.89 -9.43 7.02
CA PHE A 209 34.76 -8.68 8.24
C PHE A 209 36.16 -8.33 8.84
N GLY A 210 37.06 -9.30 8.93
CA GLY A 210 38.42 -9.11 9.44
C GLY A 210 39.23 -8.10 8.63
N VAL A 211 39.15 -8.17 7.30
CA VAL A 211 39.83 -7.19 6.40
C VAL A 211 39.20 -5.80 6.56
N THR A 212 37.88 -5.71 6.64
CA THR A 212 37.16 -4.42 6.80
C THR A 212 37.50 -3.74 8.13
N GLU A 213 37.54 -4.49 9.22
CA GLU A 213 37.96 -4.01 10.53
C GLU A 213 39.45 -3.54 10.53
N TYR A 214 40.31 -4.32 9.91
CA TYR A 214 41.74 -3.96 9.78
C TYR A 214 41.90 -2.65 9.01
N LEU A 215 41.22 -2.49 7.87
CA LEU A 215 41.27 -1.27 7.06
C LEU A 215 40.67 -0.07 7.82
N ARG A 216 39.57 -0.24 8.53
CA ARG A 216 38.96 0.84 9.36
C ARG A 216 39.95 1.37 10.41
N ASN A 217 40.80 0.52 10.96
CA ASN A 217 41.80 0.91 11.96
C ASN A 217 43.04 1.60 11.35
N ILE A 218 43.29 1.42 10.07
CA ILE A 218 44.42 2.07 9.36
C ILE A 218 44.03 3.44 8.76
N ILE A 219 42.77 3.59 8.33
CA ILE A 219 42.27 4.81 7.65
C ILE A 219 41.82 5.91 8.64
N ARG A 220 41.89 5.63 9.92
CA ARG A 220 41.78 6.64 10.97
C ARG A 220 43.13 7.30 11.21
#